data_7c66365e80c28b186803e11e25023f8a
#
_entry.id   7c66365e80c28b186803e11e25023f8a
#
_cell.length_a   1.000
_cell.length_b   1.000
_cell.length_c   1.000
_cell.angle_alpha   90.00
_cell.angle_beta   90.00
_cell.angle_gamma   90.00
#
_symmetry.space_group_name_H-M   'P 1'
#
loop_
_entity.id
_entity.type
_entity.pdbx_description
1 polymer ?
#
loop_
_entity_poly.entity_id
_entity_poly.type
_entity_poly.pdbx_seq_one_letter_code
_entity_poly.pdbx_strand_id
1 'polypeptide(L)'
;MQKSTFLISVGDRIAKTRTEKGYSQATLAEKANISVSHMSNIERGRKSLSAEVLFKIAEALQTSVDSLLFTDIPQVHKEVESQIDINLNNCTVREKEFILKLIKDIGAFITEVKTEI
;
A
#
# COMPACT_ATOMS: atom_id res chain seq x y z
N MET A 1 -19.61 3.75 -6.95
CA MET A 1 -18.20 3.66 -7.33
C MET A 1 -17.74 2.21 -7.22
N GLN A 2 -17.17 1.69 -8.29
CA GLN A 2 -16.67 0.31 -8.29
C GLN A 2 -15.43 0.21 -7.41
N LYS A 3 -15.39 -0.82 -6.57
CA LYS A 3 -14.21 -1.08 -5.75
C LYS A 3 -13.19 -1.87 -6.56
N SER A 4 -11.96 -1.42 -6.53
CA SER A 4 -10.86 -2.16 -7.14
C SER A 4 -10.57 -3.41 -6.32
N THR A 5 -10.43 -4.56 -6.99
CA THR A 5 -10.00 -5.80 -6.34
C THR A 5 -8.66 -5.60 -5.64
N PHE A 6 -7.77 -4.83 -6.26
CA PHE A 6 -6.48 -4.50 -5.68
C PHE A 6 -6.64 -3.74 -4.36
N LEU A 7 -7.47 -2.70 -4.32
CA LEU A 7 -7.67 -1.89 -3.12
C LEU A 7 -8.28 -2.70 -1.98
N ILE A 8 -9.20 -3.60 -2.30
CA ILE A 8 -9.80 -4.51 -1.31
C ILE A 8 -8.71 -5.42 -0.72
N SER A 9 -7.88 -5.99 -1.57
CA SER A 9 -6.80 -6.87 -1.14
C SER A 9 -5.78 -6.16 -0.25
N VAL A 10 -5.38 -4.96 -0.61
CA VAL A 10 -4.46 -4.15 0.20
C VAL A 10 -5.10 -3.80 1.54
N GLY A 11 -6.36 -3.38 1.52
CA GLY A 11 -7.10 -3.06 2.74
C GLY A 11 -7.18 -4.24 3.70
N ASP A 12 -7.46 -5.44 3.16
CA ASP A 12 -7.50 -6.66 3.97
C ASP A 12 -6.16 -6.96 4.60
N ARG A 13 -5.07 -6.77 3.88
CA ARG A 13 -3.73 -7.00 4.42
C ARG A 13 -3.36 -6.01 5.50
N ILE A 14 -3.74 -4.75 5.31
CA ILE A 14 -3.53 -3.74 6.35
C ILE A 14 -4.28 -4.14 7.62
N ALA A 15 -5.55 -4.52 7.49
CA ALA A 15 -6.37 -4.94 8.62
C ALA A 15 -5.81 -6.18 9.31
N LYS A 16 -5.36 -7.17 8.53
CA LYS A 16 -4.78 -8.39 9.07
C LYS A 16 -3.49 -8.09 9.83
N THR A 17 -2.59 -7.32 9.23
CA THR A 17 -1.32 -6.96 9.87
C THR A 17 -1.56 -6.15 11.13
N ARG A 18 -2.51 -5.20 11.07
CA ARG A 18 -2.91 -4.42 12.24
C ARG A 18 -3.38 -5.31 13.37
N THR A 19 -4.26 -6.25 13.06
CA THR A 19 -4.82 -7.17 14.06
C THR A 19 -3.73 -8.06 14.66
N GLU A 20 -2.82 -8.56 13.84
CA GLU A 20 -1.69 -9.37 14.30
C GLU A 20 -0.80 -8.61 15.27
N LYS A 21 -0.70 -7.31 15.12
CA LYS A 21 0.07 -6.46 16.02
C LYS A 21 -0.72 -6.01 17.25
N GLY A 22 -1.99 -6.38 17.32
CA GLY A 22 -2.85 -6.00 18.44
C GLY A 22 -3.32 -4.56 18.43
N TYR A 23 -3.26 -3.88 17.28
CA TYR A 23 -3.70 -2.49 17.16
C TYR A 23 -5.18 -2.41 16.80
N SER A 24 -5.90 -1.45 17.41
CA SER A 24 -7.21 -1.04 16.94
C SER A 24 -7.05 -0.17 15.68
N GLN A 25 -8.14 0.05 14.96
CA GLN A 25 -8.12 1.01 13.85
C GLN A 25 -7.73 2.40 14.34
N ALA A 26 -8.23 2.80 15.50
CA ALA A 26 -7.91 4.10 16.09
C ALA A 26 -6.40 4.22 16.40
N THR A 27 -5.81 3.16 16.95
CA THR A 27 -4.38 3.15 17.25
C THR A 27 -3.54 3.27 15.99
N LEU A 28 -3.86 2.49 14.97
CA LEU A 28 -3.12 2.54 13.72
C LEU A 28 -3.30 3.90 13.02
N ALA A 29 -4.51 4.44 13.01
CA ALA A 29 -4.77 5.75 12.43
C ALA A 29 -3.95 6.83 13.12
N GLU A 30 -3.88 6.80 14.45
CA GLU A 30 -3.05 7.75 15.21
C GLU A 30 -1.57 7.63 14.83
N LYS A 31 -1.06 6.40 14.78
CA LYS A 31 0.34 6.15 14.41
C LYS A 31 0.67 6.59 12.99
N ALA A 32 -0.28 6.44 12.08
CA ALA A 32 -0.11 6.83 10.68
C ALA A 32 -0.51 8.29 10.43
N ASN A 33 -0.95 8.99 11.45
CA ASN A 33 -1.39 10.39 11.37
C ASN A 33 -2.48 10.61 10.33
N ILE A 34 -3.49 9.74 10.34
CA ILE A 34 -4.71 9.89 9.54
C ILE A 34 -5.92 9.71 10.42
N SER A 35 -7.09 10.09 9.93
CA SER A 35 -8.33 9.92 10.69
C SER A 35 -8.74 8.44 10.77
N VAL A 36 -9.49 8.09 11.80
CA VAL A 36 -10.05 6.75 11.95
C VAL A 36 -10.99 6.43 10.79
N SER A 37 -11.77 7.42 10.38
CA SER A 37 -12.68 7.29 9.25
C SER A 37 -11.92 6.96 7.96
N HIS A 38 -10.79 7.65 7.72
CA HIS A 38 -9.93 7.38 6.57
C HIS A 38 -9.35 5.97 6.63
N MET A 39 -8.84 5.57 7.80
CA MET A 39 -8.32 4.21 8.00
C MET A 39 -9.38 3.15 7.72
N SER A 40 -10.60 3.36 8.24
CA SER A 40 -11.70 2.44 8.01
C SER A 40 -12.02 2.29 6.53
N ASN A 41 -12.06 3.40 5.79
CA ASN A 41 -12.30 3.36 4.35
C ASN A 41 -11.18 2.66 3.58
N ILE A 42 -9.94 2.85 4.01
CA ILE A 42 -8.79 2.16 3.40
C ILE A 42 -8.88 0.66 3.63
N GLU A 43 -9.18 0.23 4.84
CA GLU A 43 -9.29 -1.20 5.15
C GLU A 43 -10.45 -1.87 4.41
N ARG A 44 -11.48 -1.10 4.06
CA ARG A 44 -12.61 -1.62 3.27
C ARG A 44 -12.39 -1.54 1.77
N GLY A 45 -11.28 -0.98 1.33
CA GLY A 45 -10.99 -0.81 -0.09
C GLY A 45 -11.89 0.21 -0.78
N ARG A 46 -12.42 1.18 -0.03
CA ARG A 46 -13.40 2.14 -0.55
C ARG A 46 -12.80 3.39 -1.17
N LYS A 47 -11.56 3.70 -0.85
CA LYS A 47 -10.88 4.90 -1.33
C LYS A 47 -9.55 4.57 -1.95
N SER A 48 -9.16 5.39 -2.93
CA SER A 48 -7.83 5.34 -3.49
C SER A 48 -6.80 5.55 -2.39
N LEU A 49 -5.72 4.80 -2.48
CA LEU A 49 -4.64 4.84 -1.52
C LEU A 49 -3.50 5.66 -2.13
N SER A 50 -3.20 6.81 -1.54
CA SER A 50 -2.07 7.60 -2.01
C SER A 50 -0.76 6.97 -1.56
N ALA A 51 0.31 7.24 -2.31
CA ALA A 51 1.63 6.72 -1.98
C ALA A 51 2.09 7.20 -0.61
N GLU A 52 1.81 8.45 -0.27
CA GLU A 52 2.16 9.01 1.04
C GLU A 52 1.48 8.28 2.18
N VAL A 53 0.17 8.04 2.05
CA VAL A 53 -0.61 7.35 3.10
C VAL A 53 -0.15 5.91 3.23
N LEU A 54 0.10 5.23 2.12
CA LEU A 54 0.62 3.86 2.13
C LEU A 54 1.95 3.78 2.89
N PHE A 55 2.87 4.72 2.63
CA PHE A 55 4.14 4.79 3.34
C PHE A 55 3.93 4.97 4.84
N LYS A 56 3.04 5.89 5.24
CA LYS A 56 2.74 6.15 6.64
C LYS A 56 2.17 4.93 7.36
N ILE A 57 1.30 4.20 6.70
CA ILE A 57 0.71 2.97 7.25
C ILE A 57 1.77 1.90 7.40
N ALA A 58 2.61 1.69 6.39
CA ALA A 58 3.68 0.71 6.45
C ALA A 58 4.65 1.02 7.58
N GLU A 59 5.02 2.29 7.74
CA GLU A 59 5.91 2.73 8.81
C GLU A 59 5.26 2.48 10.18
N ALA A 60 3.98 2.83 10.32
CA ALA A 60 3.24 2.63 11.58
C ALA A 60 3.13 1.15 11.94
N LEU A 61 2.99 0.28 10.95
CA LEU A 61 2.94 -1.18 11.14
C LEU A 61 4.32 -1.81 11.25
N GLN A 62 5.38 -1.04 11.04
CA GLN A 62 6.76 -1.54 11.02
C GLN A 62 6.93 -2.71 10.05
N THR A 63 6.31 -2.58 8.90
CA THR A 63 6.36 -3.59 7.85
C THR A 63 6.79 -2.93 6.54
N SER A 64 7.17 -3.75 5.57
CA SER A 64 7.52 -3.23 4.26
C SER A 64 6.26 -2.90 3.47
N VAL A 65 6.37 -1.91 2.58
CA VAL A 65 5.28 -1.60 1.66
C VAL A 65 5.00 -2.81 0.77
N ASP A 66 6.04 -3.54 0.38
CA ASP A 66 5.92 -4.75 -0.44
C ASP A 66 4.96 -5.76 0.18
N SER A 67 5.06 -5.99 1.49
CA SER A 67 4.23 -6.97 2.17
C SER A 67 2.76 -6.58 2.19
N LEU A 68 2.46 -5.29 2.08
CA LEU A 68 1.09 -4.80 2.02
C LEU A 68 0.51 -4.83 0.61
N LEU A 69 1.36 -4.73 -0.41
CA LEU A 69 0.93 -4.60 -1.80
C LEU A 69 0.86 -5.91 -2.55
N PHE A 70 1.74 -6.86 -2.25
CA PHE A 70 1.94 -7.99 -3.13
C PHE A 70 1.27 -9.26 -2.63
N THR A 71 0.55 -9.88 -3.57
CA THR A 71 0.25 -11.30 -3.55
C THR A 71 1.27 -11.96 -4.49
N ASP A 72 1.33 -13.28 -4.47
CA ASP A 72 2.24 -14.04 -5.34
C ASP A 72 1.79 -14.07 -6.80
N ILE A 73 0.86 -13.19 -7.19
CA ILE A 73 0.29 -13.17 -8.53
C ILE A 73 0.89 -12.01 -9.33
N PRO A 74 1.60 -12.26 -10.44
CA PRO A 74 2.26 -11.20 -11.23
C PRO A 74 1.32 -10.10 -11.73
N GLN A 75 0.06 -10.43 -12.00
CA GLN A 75 -0.92 -9.44 -12.47
C GLN A 75 -1.18 -8.33 -11.45
N VAL A 76 -1.02 -8.62 -10.16
CA VAL A 76 -1.20 -7.63 -9.12
C VAL A 76 -0.16 -6.52 -9.22
N HIS A 77 1.04 -6.85 -9.68
CA HIS A 77 2.10 -5.86 -9.84
C HIS A 77 1.75 -4.79 -10.88
N LYS A 78 1.05 -5.17 -11.94
CA LYS A 78 0.57 -4.21 -12.93
C LYS A 78 -0.53 -3.32 -12.35
N GLU A 79 -1.41 -3.89 -11.54
CA GLU A 79 -2.45 -3.12 -10.88
C GLU A 79 -1.86 -2.10 -9.91
N VAL A 80 -0.77 -2.44 -9.24
CA VAL A 80 -0.06 -1.51 -8.35
C VAL A 80 0.35 -0.26 -9.11
N GLU A 81 0.95 -0.42 -10.28
CA GLU A 81 1.40 0.72 -11.09
C GLU A 81 0.24 1.64 -11.51
N SER A 82 -0.95 1.08 -11.73
CA SER A 82 -2.09 1.85 -12.20
C SER A 82 -3.01 2.35 -11.08
N GLN A 83 -3.03 1.67 -9.93
CA GLN A 83 -3.98 1.96 -8.84
C GLN A 83 -3.42 2.86 -7.74
N ILE A 84 -2.10 2.91 -7.58
CA ILE A 84 -1.50 3.83 -6.64
C ILE A 84 -1.50 5.22 -7.25
N ASP A 85 -2.06 6.18 -6.54
CA ASP A 85 -1.97 7.57 -6.94
C ASP A 85 -0.55 8.05 -6.63
N ILE A 86 0.26 8.17 -7.69
CA ILE A 86 1.66 8.56 -7.55
C ILE A 86 1.80 10.08 -7.61
N ASN A 87 0.96 10.77 -6.87
CA ASN A 87 1.12 12.20 -6.69
C ASN A 87 2.15 12.44 -5.60
N LEU A 88 3.39 12.72 -6.01
CA LEU A 88 4.51 12.90 -5.10
C LEU A 88 4.65 14.35 -4.61
N ASN A 89 3.74 15.24 -4.97
CA ASN A 89 3.86 16.66 -4.65
C ASN A 89 3.87 16.94 -3.14
N ASN A 90 3.16 16.12 -2.36
CA ASN A 90 3.07 16.30 -0.91
C ASN A 90 4.04 15.39 -0.15
N CYS A 91 4.92 14.71 -0.84
CA CYS A 91 5.89 13.82 -0.21
C CYS A 91 7.20 14.54 0.06
N THR A 92 7.87 14.14 1.15
CA THR A 92 9.25 14.58 1.40
C THR A 92 10.19 13.95 0.37
N VAL A 93 11.39 14.49 0.25
CA VAL A 93 12.41 13.93 -0.65
C VAL A 93 12.67 12.45 -0.31
N ARG A 94 12.78 12.14 0.97
CA ARG A 94 13.02 10.77 1.44
C ARG A 94 11.87 9.84 1.05
N GLU A 95 10.63 10.29 1.22
CA GLU A 95 9.46 9.50 0.83
C GLU A 95 9.42 9.27 -0.68
N LYS A 96 9.74 10.30 -1.48
CA LYS A 96 9.80 10.18 -2.93
C LYS A 96 10.83 9.14 -3.37
N GLU A 97 12.03 9.19 -2.79
CA GLU A 97 13.09 8.25 -3.11
C GLU A 97 12.68 6.81 -2.79
N PHE A 98 12.06 6.62 -1.63
CA PHE A 98 11.58 5.30 -1.21
C PHE A 98 10.53 4.77 -2.19
N ILE A 99 9.54 5.59 -2.53
CA ILE A 99 8.45 5.21 -3.42
C ILE A 99 8.97 4.91 -4.82
N LEU A 100 9.85 5.75 -5.35
CA LEU A 100 10.43 5.54 -6.68
C LEU A 100 11.27 4.27 -6.73
N LYS A 101 12.00 3.98 -5.68
CA LYS A 101 12.76 2.73 -5.59
C LYS A 101 11.82 1.53 -5.60
N LEU A 102 10.73 1.59 -4.85
CA LEU A 102 9.75 0.54 -4.81
C LEU A 102 9.15 0.27 -6.19
N ILE A 103 8.78 1.31 -6.91
CA ILE A 103 8.23 1.18 -8.25
C ILE A 103 9.25 0.53 -9.19
N LYS A 104 10.51 0.92 -9.09
CA LYS A 104 11.59 0.33 -9.89
C LYS A 104 11.76 -1.15 -9.57
N ASP A 105 11.74 -1.52 -8.30
CA ASP A 105 11.86 -2.91 -7.88
C ASP A 105 10.70 -3.76 -8.38
N ILE A 106 9.48 -3.22 -8.39
CA ILE A 106 8.31 -3.87 -8.95
C ILE A 106 8.51 -4.13 -10.43
N GLY A 107 8.99 -3.15 -11.17
CA GLY A 107 9.26 -3.28 -12.59
C GLY A 107 10.29 -4.37 -12.89
N ALA A 108 11.37 -4.40 -12.11
CA ALA A 108 12.41 -5.43 -12.24
C ALA A 108 11.85 -6.82 -11.97
N PHE A 109 11.03 -6.96 -10.92
CA PHE A 109 10.40 -8.24 -10.57
C PHE A 109 9.51 -8.75 -11.71
N ILE A 110 8.68 -7.88 -12.27
CA ILE A 110 7.80 -8.25 -13.38
C ILE A 110 8.61 -8.72 -14.58
N THR A 111 9.72 -8.05 -14.87
CA THR A 111 10.61 -8.41 -15.97
C THR A 111 11.22 -9.80 -15.74
N GLU A 112 11.67 -10.10 -14.54
CA GLU A 112 12.21 -11.41 -14.18
C GLU A 112 11.17 -12.52 -14.37
N VAL A 113 9.95 -12.30 -13.91
CA VAL A 113 8.86 -13.26 -14.05
C VAL A 113 8.58 -13.55 -15.52
N LYS A 114 8.59 -12.52 -16.37
CA LYS A 114 8.35 -12.68 -17.80
C LYS A 114 9.47 -13.45 -18.52
N THR A 115 10.70 -13.33 -18.04
CA THR A 115 11.83 -14.02 -18.66
C THR A 115 11.94 -15.48 -18.25
N GLU A 116 11.34 -15.86 -17.13
CA GLU A 116 11.33 -17.26 -16.65
C GLU A 116 10.25 -18.11 -17.31
N ILE A 117 9.33 -17.50 -18.01
CA ILE A 117 8.27 -18.16 -18.76
C ILE A 117 8.76 -18.35 -20.23
#